data_1cfa504e8bb660702da7ac7a56b7faa5
#
_entry.id   1cfa504e8bb660702da7ac7a56b7faa5
#
_cell.length_a   1.000
_cell.length_b   1.000
_cell.length_c   1.000
_cell.angle_alpha   90.00
_cell.angle_beta   90.00
_cell.angle_gamma   90.00
#
_symmetry.space_group_name_H-M   'P 1'
#
loop_
_entity.id
_entity.type
_entity.pdbx_description
1 polymer ?
#
loop_
_entity_poly.entity_id
_entity_poly.type
_entity_poly.pdbx_seq_one_letter_code
_entity_poly.pdbx_strand_id
1 'polypeptide(L)'
;MCTRIRKIRLMRRLRRRLYRVAGNERGVQLAELAIVLPIFMILFAATAEFGRYFYEYTTLAKAARSGARYLVTAKVDCNQATLAKKLIVYGNTAGTGSPILPGLDVTKVNISPNDLDCAGTPQGVPDTVTVTFSGFKHQSLFNLGGLINNAAVSLDIDVKPSITMKYMLSTPLV
;
A
#
# COMPACT_ATOMS: atom_id res chain seq x y z
N MET A 1 -44.85 7.68 -50.42
CA MET A 1 -45.25 8.89 -49.66
C MET A 1 -45.73 8.58 -48.22
N CYS A 2 -46.00 7.32 -47.88
CA CYS A 2 -46.60 6.94 -46.58
C CYS A 2 -45.56 6.76 -45.42
N THR A 3 -44.27 6.54 -45.70
CA THR A 3 -43.22 6.25 -44.69
C THR A 3 -42.72 7.50 -43.92
N ARG A 4 -42.79 8.68 -44.51
CA ARG A 4 -42.40 9.95 -43.86
C ARG A 4 -43.31 10.39 -42.74
N ILE A 5 -44.61 10.13 -42.87
CA ILE A 5 -45.61 10.54 -41.87
C ILE A 5 -45.55 9.69 -40.59
N ARG A 6 -45.18 8.40 -40.69
CA ARG A 6 -44.95 7.52 -39.53
C ARG A 6 -43.78 7.96 -38.66
N LYS A 7 -42.64 8.34 -39.25
CA LYS A 7 -41.46 8.84 -38.53
C LYS A 7 -41.74 10.10 -37.73
N ILE A 8 -42.50 11.04 -38.29
CA ILE A 8 -42.82 12.30 -37.62
C ILE A 8 -43.74 12.07 -36.41
N ARG A 9 -44.70 11.17 -36.52
CA ARG A 9 -45.60 10.82 -35.39
C ARG A 9 -44.84 10.09 -34.27
N LEU A 10 -43.88 9.22 -34.59
CA LEU A 10 -43.06 8.52 -33.63
C LEU A 10 -42.13 9.50 -32.87
N MET A 11 -41.48 10.42 -33.56
CA MET A 11 -40.62 11.48 -32.97
C MET A 11 -41.45 12.40 -32.04
N ARG A 12 -42.66 12.78 -32.41
CA ARG A 12 -43.52 13.60 -31.54
C ARG A 12 -43.94 12.84 -30.25
N ARG A 13 -44.21 11.55 -30.33
CA ARG A 13 -44.51 10.73 -29.18
C ARG A 13 -43.32 10.53 -28.23
N LEU A 14 -42.13 10.30 -28.80
CA LEU A 14 -40.87 10.24 -28.05
C LEU A 14 -40.56 11.57 -27.35
N ARG A 15 -40.68 12.68 -28.08
CA ARG A 15 -40.46 14.03 -27.55
C ARG A 15 -41.43 14.35 -26.38
N ARG A 16 -42.69 13.99 -26.52
CA ARG A 16 -43.70 14.20 -25.43
C ARG A 16 -43.40 13.31 -24.20
N ARG A 17 -42.89 12.11 -24.38
CA ARG A 17 -42.44 11.25 -23.24
C ARG A 17 -41.24 11.80 -22.55
N LEU A 18 -40.24 12.27 -23.32
CA LEU A 18 -39.06 12.91 -22.77
C LEU A 18 -39.37 14.19 -21.99
N TYR A 19 -40.31 15.03 -22.49
CA TYR A 19 -40.75 16.22 -21.78
C TYR A 19 -41.52 15.90 -20.48
N ARG A 20 -42.24 14.79 -20.41
CA ARG A 20 -42.91 14.37 -19.17
C ARG A 20 -41.94 13.87 -18.11
N VAL A 21 -40.84 13.27 -18.52
CA VAL A 21 -39.77 12.82 -17.59
C VAL A 21 -38.95 14.02 -17.09
N ALA A 22 -38.74 15.01 -17.93
CA ALA A 22 -38.00 16.23 -17.58
C ALA A 22 -38.78 17.18 -16.64
N GLY A 23 -40.14 17.08 -16.61
CA GLY A 23 -40.96 17.88 -15.72
C GLY A 23 -41.21 17.28 -14.33
N ASN A 24 -40.67 16.13 -14.02
CA ASN A 24 -40.81 15.51 -12.72
C ASN A 24 -39.58 15.79 -11.86
N GLU A 25 -39.67 16.69 -10.89
CA GLU A 25 -38.60 17.09 -9.98
C GLU A 25 -37.91 15.89 -9.31
N ARG A 26 -38.67 14.85 -9.00
CA ARG A 26 -38.13 13.57 -8.45
C ARG A 26 -37.23 12.85 -9.46
N GLY A 27 -37.54 12.93 -10.77
CA GLY A 27 -36.72 12.33 -11.82
C GLY A 27 -35.40 13.07 -12.01
N VAL A 28 -35.38 14.39 -11.85
CA VAL A 28 -34.18 15.21 -11.93
C VAL A 28 -33.26 14.92 -10.75
N GLN A 29 -33.79 14.82 -9.53
CA GLN A 29 -33.04 14.45 -8.33
C GLN A 29 -32.38 13.06 -8.44
N LEU A 30 -33.10 12.09 -9.00
CA LEU A 30 -32.55 10.75 -9.23
C LEU A 30 -31.42 10.76 -10.28
N ALA A 31 -31.57 11.57 -11.33
CA ALA A 31 -30.53 11.71 -12.35
C ALA A 31 -29.27 12.40 -11.78
N GLU A 32 -29.42 13.42 -10.94
CA GLU A 32 -28.34 14.08 -10.23
C GLU A 32 -27.61 13.10 -9.30
N LEU A 33 -28.34 12.35 -8.49
CA LEU A 33 -27.78 11.32 -7.62
C LEU A 33 -27.02 10.26 -8.43
N ALA A 34 -27.54 9.84 -9.57
CA ALA A 34 -26.89 8.83 -10.42
C ALA A 34 -25.54 9.30 -10.98
N ILE A 35 -25.35 10.61 -11.17
CA ILE A 35 -24.07 11.18 -11.62
C ILE A 35 -23.12 11.38 -10.44
N VAL A 36 -23.63 11.84 -9.30
CA VAL A 36 -22.80 12.16 -8.12
C VAL A 36 -22.31 10.90 -7.41
N LEU A 37 -23.15 9.84 -7.36
CA LEU A 37 -22.81 8.62 -6.64
C LEU A 37 -21.53 7.93 -7.11
N PRO A 38 -21.26 7.74 -8.41
CA PRO A 38 -19.99 7.17 -8.86
C PRO A 38 -18.78 8.01 -8.42
N ILE A 39 -18.88 9.34 -8.42
CA ILE A 39 -17.81 10.24 -7.98
C ILE A 39 -17.51 10.03 -6.50
N PHE A 40 -18.55 9.97 -5.66
CA PHE A 40 -18.41 9.67 -4.25
C PHE A 40 -17.78 8.30 -4.00
N MET A 41 -18.17 7.28 -4.76
CA MET A 41 -17.61 5.93 -4.63
C MET A 41 -16.13 5.91 -4.94
N ILE A 42 -15.67 6.64 -5.96
CA ILE A 42 -14.24 6.76 -6.30
C ILE A 42 -13.48 7.48 -5.18
N LEU A 43 -14.00 8.58 -4.66
CA LEU A 43 -13.38 9.33 -3.56
C LEU A 43 -13.29 8.48 -2.29
N PHE A 44 -14.35 7.74 -1.97
CA PHE A 44 -14.36 6.84 -0.82
C PHE A 44 -13.34 5.70 -0.99
N ALA A 45 -13.29 5.09 -2.16
CA ALA A 45 -12.32 4.04 -2.49
C ALA A 45 -10.88 4.56 -2.36
N ALA A 46 -10.59 5.75 -2.90
CA ALA A 46 -9.27 6.38 -2.80
C ALA A 46 -8.87 6.65 -1.34
N THR A 47 -9.80 7.16 -0.52
CA THR A 47 -9.56 7.42 0.90
C THR A 47 -9.29 6.13 1.69
N ALA A 48 -10.05 5.08 1.42
CA ALA A 48 -9.86 3.77 2.05
C ALA A 48 -8.50 3.16 1.69
N GLU A 49 -8.10 3.26 0.42
CA GLU A 49 -6.82 2.76 -0.08
C GLU A 49 -5.65 3.50 0.53
N PHE A 50 -5.74 4.83 0.61
CA PHE A 50 -4.73 5.64 1.29
C PHE A 50 -4.59 5.28 2.77
N GLY A 51 -5.70 5.03 3.46
CA GLY A 51 -5.69 4.58 4.87
C GLY A 51 -4.96 3.23 5.04
N ARG A 52 -5.19 2.27 4.12
CA ARG A 52 -4.49 0.98 4.12
C ARG A 52 -2.99 1.14 3.86
N TYR A 53 -2.61 1.92 2.86
CA TYR A 53 -1.21 2.22 2.57
C TYR A 53 -0.51 2.82 3.80
N PHE A 54 -1.15 3.78 4.45
CA PHE A 54 -0.60 4.42 5.65
C PHE A 54 -0.48 3.44 6.82
N TYR A 55 -1.44 2.55 6.99
CA TYR A 55 -1.37 1.48 7.98
C TYR A 55 -0.17 0.55 7.72
N GLU A 56 0.03 0.09 6.50
CA GLU A 56 1.16 -0.74 6.11
C GLU A 56 2.49 -0.02 6.34
N TYR A 57 2.60 1.23 5.91
CA TYR A 57 3.80 2.05 6.12
C TYR A 57 4.15 2.21 7.60
N THR A 58 3.18 2.56 8.44
CA THR A 58 3.40 2.77 9.88
C THR A 58 3.73 1.45 10.59
N THR A 59 3.13 0.35 10.16
CA THR A 59 3.41 -0.99 10.70
C THR A 59 4.83 -1.42 10.36
N LEU A 60 5.28 -1.26 9.11
CA LEU A 60 6.66 -1.53 8.70
C LEU A 60 7.66 -0.63 9.44
N ALA A 61 7.35 0.66 9.59
CA ALA A 61 8.22 1.58 10.32
C ALA A 61 8.36 1.22 11.80
N LYS A 62 7.28 0.74 12.46
CA LYS A 62 7.33 0.21 13.83
C LYS A 62 8.16 -1.07 13.91
N ALA A 63 7.96 -2.00 12.99
CA ALA A 63 8.71 -3.24 12.92
C ALA A 63 10.19 -2.99 12.67
N ALA A 64 10.55 -2.10 11.72
CA ALA A 64 11.93 -1.71 11.48
C ALA A 64 12.59 -1.12 12.72
N ARG A 65 11.85 -0.28 13.47
CA ARG A 65 12.34 0.32 14.70
C ARG A 65 12.61 -0.72 15.79
N SER A 66 11.75 -1.73 15.92
CA SER A 66 11.97 -2.84 16.86
C SER A 66 13.20 -3.69 16.49
N GLY A 67 13.38 -4.00 15.21
CA GLY A 67 14.56 -4.71 14.70
C GLY A 67 15.84 -3.91 14.83
N ALA A 68 15.84 -2.63 14.48
CA ALA A 68 16.98 -1.75 14.66
C ALA A 68 17.38 -1.64 16.15
N ARG A 69 16.39 -1.48 17.04
CA ARG A 69 16.63 -1.45 18.49
C ARG A 69 17.26 -2.74 19.01
N TYR A 70 16.82 -3.89 18.50
CA TYR A 70 17.41 -5.18 18.84
C TYR A 70 18.88 -5.23 18.41
N LEU A 71 19.19 -4.81 17.17
CA LEU A 71 20.54 -4.87 16.63
C LEU A 71 21.51 -3.94 17.34
N VAL A 72 21.13 -2.72 17.71
CA VAL A 72 22.05 -1.75 18.37
C VAL A 72 22.46 -2.17 19.79
N THR A 73 21.77 -3.14 20.38
CA THR A 73 22.09 -3.71 21.71
C THR A 73 22.63 -5.14 21.64
N ALA A 74 22.61 -5.76 20.47
CA ALA A 74 23.11 -7.11 20.24
C ALA A 74 24.59 -7.11 19.89
N LYS A 75 25.24 -8.28 19.98
CA LYS A 75 26.60 -8.48 19.44
C LYS A 75 26.59 -8.27 17.92
N VAL A 76 27.73 -7.81 17.38
CA VAL A 76 27.95 -7.75 15.93
C VAL A 76 28.17 -9.17 15.42
N ASP A 77 27.10 -9.82 15.02
CA ASP A 77 27.11 -11.21 14.53
C ASP A 77 25.99 -11.39 13.50
N CYS A 78 26.27 -12.12 12.45
CA CYS A 78 25.30 -12.41 11.41
C CYS A 78 24.09 -13.22 11.88
N ASN A 79 24.24 -14.01 12.92
CA ASN A 79 23.10 -14.68 13.54
C ASN A 79 22.11 -13.67 14.12
N GLN A 80 22.60 -12.58 14.72
CA GLN A 80 21.77 -11.52 15.28
C GLN A 80 21.01 -10.75 14.18
N ALA A 81 21.62 -10.54 13.03
CA ALA A 81 20.95 -9.94 11.88
C ALA A 81 19.79 -10.82 11.38
N THR A 82 19.99 -12.13 11.32
CA THR A 82 18.93 -13.09 10.95
C THR A 82 17.80 -13.09 11.97
N LEU A 83 18.10 -13.05 13.25
CA LEU A 83 17.10 -12.96 14.33
C LEU A 83 16.33 -11.63 14.26
N ALA A 84 17.02 -10.53 13.95
CA ALA A 84 16.39 -9.23 13.77
C ALA A 84 15.43 -9.22 12.56
N LYS A 85 15.81 -9.81 11.42
CA LYS A 85 14.93 -9.97 10.26
C LYS A 85 13.66 -10.76 10.62
N LYS A 86 13.82 -11.87 11.38
CA LYS A 86 12.67 -12.65 11.87
C LYS A 86 11.79 -11.82 12.81
N LEU A 87 12.40 -11.05 13.73
CA LEU A 87 11.66 -10.16 14.63
C LEU A 87 10.87 -9.10 13.87
N ILE A 88 11.44 -8.54 12.81
CA ILE A 88 10.77 -7.55 11.94
C ILE A 88 9.59 -8.16 11.21
N VAL A 89 9.73 -9.38 10.69
CA VAL A 89 8.70 -10.03 9.85
C VAL A 89 7.61 -10.70 10.69
N TYR A 90 7.99 -11.40 11.74
CA TYR A 90 7.07 -12.24 12.52
C TYR A 90 6.73 -11.69 13.91
N GLY A 91 7.38 -10.58 14.33
CA GLY A 91 7.23 -10.04 15.66
C GLY A 91 7.93 -10.85 16.77
N ASN A 92 8.68 -11.90 16.40
CA ASN A 92 9.46 -12.75 17.32
C ASN A 92 10.76 -13.23 16.68
N THR A 93 11.78 -13.52 17.49
CA THR A 93 13.09 -13.99 17.03
C THR A 93 13.11 -15.44 16.54
N ALA A 94 12.13 -16.27 16.96
CA ALA A 94 12.01 -17.64 16.48
C ALA A 94 11.61 -17.71 15.00
N GLY A 95 10.94 -16.69 14.48
CA GLY A 95 10.45 -16.66 13.10
C GLY A 95 9.23 -17.57 12.89
N THR A 96 8.43 -17.74 13.93
CA THR A 96 7.22 -18.57 13.91
C THR A 96 5.96 -17.71 13.86
N GLY A 97 4.90 -18.25 13.26
CA GLY A 97 3.63 -17.54 13.10
C GLY A 97 3.47 -16.89 11.74
N SER A 98 2.42 -16.09 11.60
CA SER A 98 2.15 -15.34 10.37
C SER A 98 2.98 -14.05 10.34
N PRO A 99 3.42 -13.61 9.15
CA PRO A 99 4.04 -12.29 8.99
C PRO A 99 3.10 -11.18 9.48
N ILE A 100 3.67 -10.10 10.04
CA ILE A 100 2.90 -8.93 10.52
C ILE A 100 2.09 -8.22 9.42
N LEU A 101 2.54 -8.36 8.18
CA LEU A 101 1.82 -7.92 6.98
C LEU A 101 1.81 -9.02 5.93
N PRO A 102 0.69 -9.23 5.23
CA PRO A 102 0.62 -10.17 4.13
C PRO A 102 1.66 -9.87 3.04
N GLY A 103 2.39 -10.87 2.59
CA GLY A 103 3.41 -10.70 1.55
C GLY A 103 4.75 -10.13 2.04
N LEU A 104 4.91 -9.86 3.33
CA LEU A 104 6.21 -9.53 3.92
C LEU A 104 7.02 -10.81 4.15
N ASP A 105 8.30 -10.78 3.76
CA ASP A 105 9.25 -11.89 3.92
C ASP A 105 10.58 -11.35 4.42
N VAL A 106 11.40 -12.21 5.02
CA VAL A 106 12.75 -11.90 5.52
C VAL A 106 13.70 -11.43 4.41
N THR A 107 13.49 -11.89 3.16
CA THR A 107 14.26 -11.47 1.98
C THR A 107 14.01 -10.01 1.58
N LYS A 108 12.89 -9.43 2.01
CA LYS A 108 12.52 -8.03 1.74
C LYS A 108 13.07 -7.06 2.76
N VAL A 109 13.71 -7.55 3.81
CA VAL A 109 14.33 -6.74 4.88
C VAL A 109 15.82 -6.65 4.63
N ASN A 110 16.32 -5.44 4.45
CA ASN A 110 17.74 -5.17 4.31
C ASN A 110 18.25 -4.45 5.56
N ILE A 111 19.43 -4.89 6.01
CA ILE A 111 20.13 -4.31 7.14
C ILE A 111 21.47 -3.78 6.62
N SER A 112 21.82 -2.54 6.98
CA SER A 112 23.08 -1.91 6.64
C SER A 112 23.75 -1.44 7.94
N PRO A 113 25.09 -1.58 8.07
CA PRO A 113 26.04 -2.11 7.08
C PRO A 113 25.87 -3.62 6.87
N ASN A 114 26.29 -4.09 5.68
CA ASN A 114 26.20 -5.50 5.28
C ASN A 114 27.01 -6.46 6.16
N ASP A 115 27.95 -5.94 6.93
CA ASP A 115 28.76 -6.70 7.89
C ASP A 115 27.90 -7.36 8.98
N LEU A 116 26.72 -6.79 9.26
CA LEU A 116 25.72 -7.39 10.14
C LEU A 116 24.91 -8.49 9.45
N ASP A 117 24.93 -8.55 8.11
CA ASP A 117 24.11 -9.46 7.30
C ASP A 117 24.90 -10.65 6.71
N CYS A 118 26.06 -10.97 7.26
CA CYS A 118 26.91 -12.08 6.82
C CYS A 118 27.48 -11.95 5.38
N ALA A 119 27.35 -10.80 4.75
CA ALA A 119 27.82 -10.57 3.38
C ALA A 119 29.32 -10.18 3.31
N GLY A 120 29.99 -10.08 4.46
CA GLY A 120 31.39 -9.70 4.55
C GLY A 120 32.06 -10.10 5.87
N THR A 121 33.37 -9.86 5.99
CA THR A 121 34.07 -9.99 7.28
C THR A 121 33.74 -8.80 8.15
N PRO A 122 33.37 -9.01 9.46
CA PRO A 122 33.07 -7.91 10.37
C PRO A 122 34.22 -6.92 10.43
N GLN A 123 34.02 -5.69 10.00
CA GLN A 123 35.06 -4.62 10.01
C GLN A 123 35.04 -3.79 11.31
N GLY A 124 34.59 -4.37 12.40
CA GLY A 124 34.48 -3.70 13.69
C GLY A 124 33.04 -3.38 14.09
N VAL A 125 32.89 -2.51 15.08
CA VAL A 125 31.57 -2.08 15.56
C VAL A 125 31.07 -0.94 14.65
N PRO A 126 29.89 -1.08 13.99
CA PRO A 126 29.37 -0.04 13.14
C PRO A 126 28.88 1.15 13.97
N ASP A 127 29.02 2.37 13.43
CA ASP A 127 28.50 3.58 14.08
C ASP A 127 26.96 3.62 14.09
N THR A 128 26.35 3.13 13.03
CA THR A 128 24.89 3.15 12.84
C THR A 128 24.40 1.84 12.23
N VAL A 129 23.16 1.50 12.55
CA VAL A 129 22.41 0.41 11.94
C VAL A 129 21.21 1.00 11.22
N THR A 130 21.06 0.66 9.95
CA THR A 130 19.92 1.08 9.13
C THR A 130 19.14 -0.14 8.67
N VAL A 131 17.83 -0.13 8.93
CA VAL A 131 16.90 -1.14 8.45
C VAL A 131 16.05 -0.53 7.35
N THR A 132 16.03 -1.17 6.17
CA THR A 132 15.25 -0.77 5.01
C THR A 132 14.47 -1.94 4.45
N PHE A 133 13.44 -1.64 3.65
CA PHE A 133 12.67 -2.66 2.94
C PHE A 133 12.86 -2.52 1.43
N SER A 134 12.86 -3.65 0.73
CA SER A 134 12.89 -3.69 -0.73
C SER A 134 11.88 -4.70 -1.28
N GLY A 135 11.22 -4.35 -2.37
CA GLY A 135 10.26 -5.26 -3.03
C GLY A 135 8.96 -5.53 -2.26
N PHE A 136 8.66 -4.78 -1.20
CA PHE A 136 7.35 -4.82 -0.58
C PHE A 136 6.45 -3.79 -1.25
N LYS A 137 5.40 -4.27 -1.92
CA LYS A 137 4.43 -3.44 -2.63
C LYS A 137 3.10 -3.46 -1.90
N HIS A 138 2.52 -2.28 -1.75
CA HIS A 138 1.11 -2.15 -1.40
C HIS A 138 0.27 -2.76 -2.51
N GLN A 139 -0.62 -3.68 -2.16
CA GLN A 139 -1.57 -4.27 -3.11
C GLN A 139 -2.90 -3.55 -2.99
N SER A 140 -3.25 -2.79 -4.03
CA SER A 140 -4.51 -2.06 -4.06
C SER A 140 -5.70 -3.03 -4.14
N LEU A 141 -6.77 -2.76 -3.38
CA LEU A 141 -8.05 -3.46 -3.50
C LEU A 141 -8.82 -3.00 -4.73
N PHE A 142 -8.68 -1.71 -5.07
CA PHE A 142 -9.35 -1.10 -6.20
C PHE A 142 -8.37 -0.91 -7.36
N ASN A 143 -8.50 -1.74 -8.38
CA ASN A 143 -7.68 -1.61 -9.59
C ASN A 143 -8.20 -0.44 -10.47
N LEU A 144 -7.91 0.79 -10.06
CA LEU A 144 -8.29 2.00 -10.81
C LEU A 144 -7.61 2.02 -12.18
N GLY A 145 -6.37 1.55 -12.28
CA GLY A 145 -5.66 1.45 -13.55
C GLY A 145 -6.36 0.54 -14.56
N GLY A 146 -6.93 -0.59 -14.09
CA GLY A 146 -7.74 -1.48 -14.92
C GLY A 146 -9.09 -0.87 -15.32
N LEU A 147 -9.72 -0.09 -14.43
CA LEU A 147 -11.02 0.53 -14.70
C LEU A 147 -10.95 1.59 -15.80
N ILE A 148 -9.87 2.38 -15.83
CA ILE A 148 -9.68 3.47 -16.81
C ILE A 148 -8.70 3.08 -17.92
N ASN A 149 -8.29 1.81 -17.98
CA ASN A 149 -7.32 1.26 -18.94
C ASN A 149 -6.02 2.08 -19.03
N ASN A 150 -5.52 2.55 -17.89
CA ASN A 150 -4.30 3.34 -17.78
C ASN A 150 -3.43 2.82 -16.62
N ALA A 151 -2.32 2.16 -16.96
CA ALA A 151 -1.39 1.61 -15.99
C ALA A 151 -0.68 2.67 -15.12
N ALA A 152 -0.64 3.93 -15.58
CA ALA A 152 -0.04 5.02 -14.80
C ALA A 152 -0.85 5.40 -13.55
N VAL A 153 -2.09 4.92 -13.42
CA VAL A 153 -2.97 5.13 -12.27
C VAL A 153 -3.03 3.88 -11.36
N SER A 154 -2.03 3.00 -11.46
CA SER A 154 -1.89 1.89 -10.52
C SER A 154 -1.53 2.44 -9.13
N LEU A 155 -2.27 1.99 -8.12
CA LEU A 155 -1.99 2.29 -6.71
C LEU A 155 -1.02 1.28 -6.07
N ASP A 156 -0.42 0.40 -6.86
CA ASP A 156 0.60 -0.55 -6.41
C ASP A 156 1.93 0.18 -6.20
N ILE A 157 2.09 0.75 -5.02
CA ILE A 157 3.23 1.61 -4.67
C ILE A 157 4.21 0.82 -3.78
N ASP A 158 5.51 0.99 -4.01
CA ASP A 158 6.55 0.43 -3.14
C ASP A 158 6.51 1.11 -1.75
N VAL A 159 6.44 0.30 -0.71
CA VAL A 159 6.47 0.76 0.69
C VAL A 159 7.86 0.54 1.24
N LYS A 160 8.65 1.62 1.39
CA LYS A 160 10.06 1.58 1.75
C LYS A 160 10.41 2.50 2.93
N PRO A 161 9.88 2.27 4.15
CA PRO A 161 10.36 3.00 5.30
C PRO A 161 11.82 2.65 5.58
N SER A 162 12.60 3.63 6.04
CA SER A 162 13.98 3.47 6.45
C SER A 162 14.14 4.00 7.88
N ILE A 163 14.79 3.21 8.73
CA ILE A 163 15.07 3.56 10.11
C ILE A 163 16.55 3.38 10.39
N THR A 164 17.21 4.46 10.79
CA THR A 164 18.63 4.45 11.20
C THR A 164 18.73 4.73 12.69
N MET A 165 19.53 3.94 13.40
CA MET A 165 19.84 4.11 14.81
C MET A 165 21.33 4.04 15.04
N LYS A 166 21.85 4.82 16.02
CA LYS A 166 23.24 4.75 16.43
C LYS A 166 23.49 3.47 17.22
N TYR A 167 24.61 2.79 16.93
CA TYR A 167 25.01 1.60 17.67
C TYR A 167 25.41 1.97 19.09
N MET A 168 24.97 1.19 20.08
CA MET A 168 25.13 1.54 21.50
C MET A 168 26.35 0.88 22.15
N LEU A 169 26.84 -0.20 21.58
CA LEU A 169 28.01 -0.90 22.10
C LEU A 169 29.28 -0.30 21.51
N SER A 170 30.14 0.29 22.33
CA SER A 170 31.43 0.87 21.90
C SER A 170 32.54 -0.17 21.76
N THR A 171 32.35 -1.37 22.30
CA THR A 171 33.28 -2.51 22.22
C THR A 171 32.51 -3.77 21.83
N PRO A 172 33.05 -4.63 20.93
CA PRO A 172 32.41 -5.90 20.65
C PRO A 172 32.41 -6.74 21.93
N LEU A 173 31.25 -7.25 22.30
CA LEU A 173 31.14 -8.26 23.33
C LEU A 173 31.81 -9.52 22.80
N VAL A 174 32.98 -9.86 23.34
CA VAL A 174 33.72 -11.08 23.00
C VAL A 174 32.98 -12.31 23.51
#